data_7b8d6fe33b8a5001a4dc5b29f06d74ce
#
_entry.id   7b8d6fe33b8a5001a4dc5b29f06d74ce
#
_cell.length_a   1.000
_cell.length_b   1.000
_cell.length_c   1.000
_cell.angle_alpha   90.00
_cell.angle_beta   90.00
_cell.angle_gamma   90.00
#
_symmetry.space_group_name_H-M   'P 1'
#
loop_
_entity.id
_entity.type
_entity.pdbx_description
1 polymer ?
#
loop_
_entity_poly.entity_id
_entity_poly.type
_entity_poly.pdbx_seq_one_letter_code
_entity_poly.pdbx_strand_id
1 'polypeptide(L)'
;IAKLVQHPKFTWVFPIKQPRRPDLPSREVWIRGKALGGSSTINGMIYSRGHAQDYEEWNTLGGPGWGWDEMKAVYKKIESHDLGENDHRGGSGPLPVSSGKFRYPIAESMIEAGEQFGLDRKDDLNDPSLEGVGYYNHNIGNGRRMSSSKVFLKPAMKRPNLTVITDAFAHKINFDGTFYGTKAQSVDCKVNGSAVTYGATREIILSAGTLLSPKILQLSGIGPRDLLESLGIDVIH
;
A
#
# COMPACT_ATOMS: atom_id res chain seq x y z
N ILE A 1 -16.08 -5.06 11.63
CA ILE A 1 -14.93 -5.29 10.71
C ILE A 1 -14.55 -6.76 10.70
N ALA A 2 -14.37 -7.42 11.87
CA ALA A 2 -13.95 -8.83 11.95
C ALA A 2 -14.76 -9.78 11.04
N LYS A 3 -16.07 -9.61 10.96
CA LYS A 3 -16.95 -10.41 10.10
C LYS A 3 -16.77 -10.14 8.59
N LEU A 4 -16.17 -9.00 8.21
CA LEU A 4 -15.97 -8.62 6.82
C LEU A 4 -14.58 -8.99 6.29
N VAL A 5 -13.61 -9.20 7.18
CA VAL A 5 -12.20 -9.45 6.81
C VAL A 5 -12.02 -10.76 6.04
N GLN A 6 -12.91 -11.73 6.22
CA GLN A 6 -12.88 -13.00 5.47
C GLN A 6 -14.04 -13.15 4.49
N HIS A 7 -14.81 -12.08 4.24
CA HIS A 7 -15.97 -12.16 3.36
C HIS A 7 -15.54 -12.08 1.89
N PRO A 8 -15.78 -13.11 1.06
CA PRO A 8 -15.22 -13.25 -0.29
C PRO A 8 -15.64 -12.13 -1.27
N LYS A 9 -16.72 -11.43 -0.97
CA LYS A 9 -17.17 -10.27 -1.75
C LYS A 9 -16.26 -9.06 -1.55
N PHE A 10 -15.66 -8.89 -0.37
CA PHE A 10 -14.93 -7.68 0.03
C PHE A 10 -13.43 -7.90 0.23
N THR A 11 -12.99 -9.16 0.18
CA THR A 11 -11.59 -9.51 0.39
C THR A 11 -11.11 -10.55 -0.60
N TRP A 12 -9.82 -10.41 -0.95
CA TRP A 12 -9.03 -11.47 -1.54
C TRP A 12 -8.41 -12.29 -0.41
N VAL A 13 -8.48 -13.60 -0.52
CA VAL A 13 -7.87 -14.54 0.43
C VAL A 13 -6.85 -15.37 -0.33
N PHE A 14 -5.59 -15.23 0.03
CA PHE A 14 -4.47 -15.94 -0.60
C PHE A 14 -3.94 -16.99 0.36
N PRO A 15 -4.18 -18.30 0.11
CA PRO A 15 -3.54 -19.35 0.89
C PRO A 15 -2.03 -19.32 0.67
N ILE A 16 -1.26 -19.41 1.75
CA ILE A 16 0.20 -19.41 1.71
C ILE A 16 0.71 -20.85 1.75
N LYS A 17 1.53 -21.20 0.76
CA LYS A 17 2.31 -22.42 0.80
C LYS A 17 3.62 -22.14 1.51
N GLN A 18 3.86 -22.79 2.65
CA GLN A 18 5.08 -22.62 3.42
C GLN A 18 6.17 -23.60 2.95
N PRO A 19 7.16 -23.14 2.17
CA PRO A 19 8.18 -24.03 1.62
C PRO A 19 9.11 -24.67 2.67
N ARG A 20 9.25 -24.04 3.84
CA ARG A 20 10.09 -24.56 4.94
C ARG A 20 9.42 -25.63 5.80
N ARG A 21 8.13 -25.79 5.66
CA ARG A 21 7.32 -26.76 6.43
C ARG A 21 6.29 -27.42 5.50
N PRO A 22 6.73 -28.16 4.46
CA PRO A 22 5.83 -28.79 3.50
C PRO A 22 4.96 -29.91 4.11
N ASP A 23 5.38 -30.42 5.27
CA ASP A 23 4.71 -31.42 6.09
C ASP A 23 3.48 -30.88 6.84
N LEU A 24 3.38 -29.58 7.02
CA LEU A 24 2.26 -28.95 7.70
C LEU A 24 1.24 -28.44 6.67
N PRO A 25 -0.08 -28.67 6.90
CA PRO A 25 -1.09 -28.03 6.10
C PRO A 25 -0.96 -26.52 6.30
N SER A 26 -0.84 -25.79 5.19
CA SER A 26 -0.82 -24.33 5.24
C SER A 26 -2.17 -23.83 5.76
N ARG A 27 -2.18 -23.34 6.99
CA ARG A 27 -3.34 -22.65 7.60
C ARG A 27 -3.22 -21.15 7.47
N GLU A 28 -2.10 -20.67 6.98
CA GLU A 28 -1.85 -19.24 6.83
C GLU A 28 -2.52 -18.71 5.57
N VAL A 29 -3.18 -17.60 5.71
CA VAL A 29 -3.82 -16.88 4.60
C VAL A 29 -3.45 -15.41 4.67
N TRP A 30 -3.18 -14.82 3.53
CA TRP A 30 -3.01 -13.39 3.42
C TRP A 30 -4.26 -12.75 2.85
N ILE A 31 -4.81 -11.80 3.59
CA ILE A 31 -6.06 -11.13 3.25
C ILE A 31 -5.76 -9.75 2.70
N ARG A 32 -6.39 -9.41 1.57
CA ARG A 32 -6.29 -8.09 0.94
C ARG A 32 -7.67 -7.54 0.62
N GLY A 33 -7.82 -6.22 0.68
CA GLY A 33 -9.10 -5.57 0.38
C GLY A 33 -9.49 -5.71 -1.08
N LYS A 34 -10.76 -6.03 -1.32
CA LYS A 34 -11.39 -6.12 -2.64
C LYS A 34 -12.51 -5.09 -2.73
N ALA A 35 -12.13 -3.83 -2.69
CA ALA A 35 -13.04 -2.70 -2.72
C ALA A 35 -12.30 -1.44 -3.18
N LEU A 36 -13.01 -0.38 -3.55
CA LEU A 36 -12.41 0.93 -3.78
C LEU A 36 -11.65 1.38 -2.52
N GLY A 37 -10.36 1.71 -2.68
CA GLY A 37 -9.44 1.97 -1.58
C GLY A 37 -8.61 0.76 -1.13
N GLY A 38 -8.82 -0.42 -1.74
CA GLY A 38 -8.03 -1.61 -1.49
C GLY A 38 -7.92 -1.97 -0.01
N SER A 39 -6.74 -2.36 0.45
CA SER A 39 -6.50 -2.78 1.83
C SER A 39 -6.62 -1.66 2.86
N SER A 40 -6.62 -0.39 2.47
CA SER A 40 -6.91 0.71 3.39
C SER A 40 -8.35 0.68 3.94
N THR A 41 -9.25 -0.08 3.30
CA THR A 41 -10.62 -0.28 3.79
C THR A 41 -10.75 -1.34 4.89
N ILE A 42 -9.75 -2.22 5.03
CA ILE A 42 -9.79 -3.35 5.96
C ILE A 42 -8.63 -3.40 6.97
N ASN A 43 -7.57 -2.61 6.76
CA ASN A 43 -6.39 -2.59 7.64
C ASN A 43 -6.69 -2.11 9.06
N GLY A 44 -5.71 -2.18 9.97
CA GLY A 44 -5.79 -1.69 11.35
C GLY A 44 -5.75 -0.16 11.49
N MET A 45 -5.66 0.58 10.38
CA MET A 45 -5.59 2.05 10.33
C MET A 45 -4.32 2.65 10.96
N ILE A 46 -3.36 1.88 11.35
CA ILE A 46 -2.09 2.41 11.85
C ILE A 46 -1.45 3.26 10.75
N TYR A 47 -1.05 4.47 11.13
CA TYR A 47 -0.27 5.37 10.29
C TYR A 47 1.20 5.26 10.67
N SER A 48 1.97 4.65 9.80
CA SER A 48 3.42 4.48 9.97
C SER A 48 4.12 4.81 8.67
N ARG A 49 5.21 5.54 8.76
CA ARG A 49 6.14 5.81 7.67
C ARG A 49 7.32 4.84 7.77
N GLY A 50 8.06 4.67 6.67
CA GLY A 50 9.34 3.96 6.69
C GLY A 50 10.44 4.79 7.37
N HIS A 51 11.56 4.14 7.66
CA HIS A 51 12.78 4.81 8.10
C HIS A 51 13.40 5.63 6.97
N ALA A 52 14.07 6.74 7.28
CA ALA A 52 14.74 7.55 6.26
C ALA A 52 15.67 6.72 5.38
N GLN A 53 16.40 5.76 5.97
CA GLN A 53 17.31 4.89 5.26
C GLN A 53 16.61 3.99 4.22
N ASP A 54 15.37 3.53 4.48
CA ASP A 54 14.60 2.73 3.51
C ASP A 54 14.41 3.52 2.21
N TYR A 55 14.17 4.83 2.31
CA TYR A 55 13.99 5.70 1.16
C TYR A 55 15.32 6.01 0.46
N GLU A 56 16.42 6.15 1.19
CA GLU A 56 17.74 6.32 0.57
C GLU A 56 18.16 5.06 -0.20
N GLU A 57 17.81 3.88 0.29
CA GLU A 57 17.98 2.63 -0.48
C GLU A 57 17.12 2.64 -1.75
N TRP A 58 15.88 3.09 -1.67
CA TRP A 58 15.02 3.22 -2.86
C TRP A 58 15.57 4.25 -3.85
N ASN A 59 16.10 5.36 -3.37
CA ASN A 59 16.76 6.37 -4.20
C ASN A 59 17.97 5.80 -4.96
N THR A 60 18.72 4.93 -4.30
CA THR A 60 19.88 4.23 -4.87
C THR A 60 19.47 3.18 -5.90
N LEU A 61 18.44 2.39 -5.62
CA LEU A 61 18.00 1.26 -6.46
C LEU A 61 17.01 1.68 -7.54
N GLY A 62 16.12 2.60 -7.24
CA GLY A 62 15.01 3.02 -8.10
C GLY A 62 15.24 4.31 -8.88
N GLY A 63 16.33 5.01 -8.60
CA GLY A 63 16.67 6.29 -9.20
C GLY A 63 16.23 7.51 -8.39
N PRO A 64 16.66 8.71 -8.78
CA PRO A 64 16.45 9.94 -8.03
C PRO A 64 14.96 10.29 -7.86
N GLY A 65 14.62 10.90 -6.74
CA GLY A 65 13.26 11.33 -6.40
C GLY A 65 12.55 10.43 -5.39
N TRP A 66 13.21 9.37 -4.90
CA TRP A 66 12.68 8.46 -3.87
C TRP A 66 13.36 8.62 -2.52
N GLY A 67 14.29 9.60 -2.38
CA GLY A 67 14.99 9.87 -1.14
C GLY A 67 14.07 10.39 -0.03
N TRP A 68 14.61 10.41 1.18
CA TRP A 68 13.82 10.79 2.36
C TRP A 68 13.23 12.19 2.28
N ASP A 69 13.99 13.16 1.78
CA ASP A 69 13.52 14.55 1.75
C ASP A 69 12.34 14.74 0.81
N GLU A 70 12.36 14.10 -0.36
CA GLU A 70 11.24 14.10 -1.30
C GLU A 70 10.04 13.38 -0.71
N MET A 71 10.25 12.21 -0.12
CA MET A 71 9.16 11.42 0.46
C MET A 71 8.58 12.09 1.70
N LYS A 72 9.39 12.71 2.56
CA LYS A 72 8.94 13.51 3.69
C LYS A 72 8.04 14.67 3.24
N ALA A 73 8.44 15.37 2.18
CA ALA A 73 7.63 16.46 1.61
C ALA A 73 6.26 15.96 1.13
N VAL A 74 6.21 14.78 0.49
CA VAL A 74 4.95 14.14 0.07
C VAL A 74 4.10 13.76 1.29
N TYR A 75 4.69 13.14 2.31
CA TYR A 75 3.96 12.79 3.54
C TYR A 75 3.36 14.02 4.21
N LYS A 76 4.13 15.09 4.38
CA LYS A 76 3.62 16.37 4.91
C LYS A 76 2.47 16.93 4.08
N LYS A 77 2.58 16.88 2.77
CA LYS A 77 1.55 17.39 1.84
C LYS A 77 0.22 16.63 1.94
N ILE A 78 0.27 15.31 2.18
CA ILE A 78 -0.97 14.51 2.21
C ILE A 78 -1.62 14.43 3.57
N GLU A 79 -0.93 14.73 4.66
CA GLU A 79 -1.32 14.51 6.04
C GLU A 79 -1.96 15.75 6.68
N SER A 80 -2.96 15.50 7.52
CA SER A 80 -3.52 16.48 8.47
C SER A 80 -3.55 15.83 9.85
N HIS A 81 -2.49 16.09 10.62
CA HIS A 81 -2.27 15.47 11.92
C HIS A 81 -2.92 16.27 13.05
N ASP A 82 -3.59 15.61 14.00
CA ASP A 82 -4.26 16.28 15.13
C ASP A 82 -3.29 16.88 16.17
N LEU A 83 -2.03 16.47 16.18
CA LEU A 83 -0.95 17.09 16.96
C LEU A 83 -0.39 18.36 16.30
N GLY A 84 -0.93 18.78 15.16
CA GLY A 84 -0.49 19.97 14.43
C GLY A 84 0.73 19.76 13.54
N GLU A 85 1.02 20.79 12.75
CA GLU A 85 2.16 20.82 11.83
C GLU A 85 3.46 21.07 12.54
N ASN A 86 4.54 20.42 12.08
CA ASN A 86 5.92 20.68 12.46
C ASN A 86 6.88 20.33 11.31
N ASP A 87 8.17 20.23 11.58
CA ASP A 87 9.18 19.90 10.56
C ASP A 87 8.96 18.51 9.92
N HIS A 88 8.27 17.63 10.61
CA HIS A 88 8.06 16.24 10.19
C HIS A 88 6.59 15.93 9.87
N ARG A 89 5.64 16.64 10.46
CA ARG A 89 4.20 16.43 10.30
C ARG A 89 3.54 17.48 9.42
N GLY A 90 2.57 17.06 8.62
CA GLY A 90 1.69 17.96 7.91
C GLY A 90 0.39 18.25 8.70
N GLY A 91 -0.12 19.48 8.57
CA GLY A 91 -1.31 19.94 9.31
C GLY A 91 -2.54 20.19 8.44
N SER A 92 -2.41 20.20 7.09
CA SER A 92 -3.46 20.68 6.21
C SER A 92 -3.77 19.76 5.01
N GLY A 93 -3.15 18.59 4.95
CA GLY A 93 -3.38 17.63 3.87
C GLY A 93 -4.74 16.93 3.96
N PRO A 94 -5.12 16.20 2.90
CA PRO A 94 -6.42 15.54 2.83
C PRO A 94 -6.58 14.33 3.75
N LEU A 95 -5.48 13.73 4.25
CA LEU A 95 -5.50 12.51 5.06
C LEU A 95 -5.45 12.85 6.56
N PRO A 96 -6.59 12.74 7.29
CA PRO A 96 -6.58 12.88 8.74
C PRO A 96 -5.76 11.78 9.41
N VAL A 97 -4.90 12.20 10.33
CA VAL A 97 -4.13 11.33 11.21
C VAL A 97 -4.44 11.74 12.65
N SER A 98 -4.78 10.78 13.50
CA SER A 98 -5.11 11.04 14.90
C SER A 98 -4.24 10.24 15.86
N SER A 99 -3.78 10.90 16.92
CA SER A 99 -3.02 10.30 18.02
C SER A 99 -3.88 9.43 18.95
N GLY A 100 -5.22 9.49 18.78
CA GLY A 100 -6.15 8.81 19.66
C GLY A 100 -6.21 9.45 21.06
N LYS A 101 -7.36 9.31 21.70
CA LYS A 101 -7.59 9.91 23.03
C LYS A 101 -7.65 8.87 24.15
N PHE A 102 -7.90 7.63 23.81
CA PHE A 102 -8.05 6.56 24.79
C PHE A 102 -6.67 5.97 25.14
N ARG A 103 -6.44 5.81 26.43
CA ARG A 103 -5.23 5.20 26.99
C ARG A 103 -5.62 3.96 27.78
N TYR A 104 -5.04 2.82 27.40
CA TYR A 104 -5.23 1.56 28.11
C TYR A 104 -4.21 1.45 29.24
N PRO A 105 -4.60 1.16 30.50
CA PRO A 105 -3.63 1.05 31.60
C PRO A 105 -2.48 0.08 31.33
N ILE A 106 -2.77 -1.06 30.72
CA ILE A 106 -1.71 -2.03 30.36
C ILE A 106 -0.73 -1.48 29.32
N ALA A 107 -1.21 -0.67 28.37
CA ALA A 107 -0.34 -0.05 27.36
C ALA A 107 0.50 1.08 27.99
N GLU A 108 -0.07 1.85 28.91
CA GLU A 108 0.72 2.84 29.68
C GLU A 108 1.84 2.15 30.47
N SER A 109 1.53 1.05 31.18
CA SER A 109 2.55 0.29 31.91
C SER A 109 3.66 -0.28 30.99
N MET A 110 3.31 -0.67 29.75
CA MET A 110 4.31 -1.08 28.77
C MET A 110 5.19 0.08 28.31
N ILE A 111 4.60 1.26 28.11
CA ILE A 111 5.34 2.48 27.73
C ILE A 111 6.26 2.90 28.88
N GLU A 112 5.78 2.92 30.12
CA GLU A 112 6.58 3.19 31.31
C GLU A 112 7.75 2.21 31.47
N ALA A 113 7.54 0.92 31.21
CA ALA A 113 8.60 -0.06 31.23
C ALA A 113 9.65 0.20 30.13
N GLY A 114 9.22 0.67 28.95
CA GLY A 114 10.12 1.10 27.88
C GLY A 114 10.98 2.31 28.29
N GLU A 115 10.36 3.31 28.95
CA GLU A 115 11.08 4.46 29.51
C GLU A 115 12.12 4.04 30.56
N GLN A 116 11.74 3.11 31.46
CA GLN A 116 12.69 2.52 32.44
C GLN A 116 13.83 1.76 31.78
N PHE A 117 13.60 1.20 30.60
CA PHE A 117 14.62 0.53 29.78
C PHE A 117 15.53 1.50 29.02
N GLY A 118 15.22 2.80 29.05
CA GLY A 118 16.01 3.87 28.42
C GLY A 118 15.49 4.32 27.06
N LEU A 119 14.26 3.95 26.69
CA LEU A 119 13.63 4.43 25.46
C LEU A 119 12.88 5.73 25.70
N ASP A 120 12.94 6.67 24.75
CA ASP A 120 12.20 7.90 24.82
C ASP A 120 10.68 7.66 24.61
N ARG A 121 9.85 8.28 25.47
CA ARG A 121 8.42 8.34 25.22
C ARG A 121 8.11 9.31 24.10
N LYS A 122 7.29 8.86 23.14
CA LYS A 122 6.94 9.65 21.94
C LYS A 122 5.44 9.77 21.76
N ASP A 123 5.00 10.97 21.41
CA ASP A 123 3.62 11.23 20.98
C ASP A 123 3.37 10.83 19.52
N ASP A 124 4.45 10.77 18.73
CA ASP A 124 4.42 10.38 17.32
C ASP A 124 5.61 9.45 17.00
N LEU A 125 5.31 8.20 16.75
CA LEU A 125 6.31 7.19 16.36
C LEU A 125 6.85 7.37 14.93
N ASN A 126 6.36 8.36 14.17
CA ASN A 126 6.92 8.78 12.89
C ASN A 126 7.95 9.91 13.04
N ASP A 127 8.34 10.23 14.25
CA ASP A 127 9.47 11.12 14.54
C ASP A 127 10.76 10.54 13.91
N PRO A 128 11.64 11.37 13.32
CA PRO A 128 12.84 10.90 12.62
C PRO A 128 13.77 10.03 13.45
N SER A 129 13.80 10.20 14.75
CA SER A 129 14.63 9.40 15.64
C SER A 129 14.02 8.04 15.95
N LEU A 130 13.08 7.52 15.24
CA LEU A 130 12.32 6.26 15.29
C LEU A 130 12.43 5.39 16.58
N GLU A 131 13.54 5.42 17.29
CA GLU A 131 13.70 4.74 18.57
C GLU A 131 12.86 5.42 19.64
N GLY A 132 12.02 4.65 20.29
CA GLY A 132 11.15 5.14 21.35
C GLY A 132 9.92 4.27 21.56
N VAL A 133 9.13 4.66 22.54
CA VAL A 133 7.88 3.98 22.91
C VAL A 133 6.72 4.96 22.89
N GLY A 134 5.56 4.52 22.43
CA GLY A 134 4.38 5.36 22.35
C GLY A 134 3.19 4.67 21.71
N TYR A 135 2.10 5.40 21.59
CA TYR A 135 0.93 4.94 20.86
C TYR A 135 1.09 5.18 19.37
N TYR A 136 0.61 4.24 18.57
CA TYR A 136 0.47 4.46 17.15
C TYR A 136 -0.56 5.52 16.83
N ASN A 137 -0.24 6.35 15.86
CA ASN A 137 -1.20 7.23 15.22
C ASN A 137 -2.03 6.46 14.19
N HIS A 138 -3.23 6.97 13.90
CA HIS A 138 -4.19 6.22 13.09
C HIS A 138 -4.81 7.08 11.99
N ASN A 139 -5.09 6.48 10.84
CA ASN A 139 -5.89 7.08 9.77
C ASN A 139 -7.38 7.13 10.17
N ILE A 140 -7.69 7.93 11.16
CA ILE A 140 -9.02 8.15 11.69
C ILE A 140 -9.33 9.64 11.69
N GLY A 141 -10.48 10.01 11.13
CA GLY A 141 -11.00 11.38 11.17
C GLY A 141 -12.49 11.36 11.53
N ASN A 142 -12.90 12.20 12.48
CA ASN A 142 -14.28 12.25 12.97
C ASN A 142 -14.85 10.88 13.37
N GLY A 143 -14.06 10.07 14.08
CA GLY A 143 -14.41 8.74 14.55
C GLY A 143 -14.59 7.69 13.42
N ARG A 144 -14.12 7.96 12.22
CA ARG A 144 -14.28 7.07 11.07
C ARG A 144 -12.94 6.77 10.40
N ARG A 145 -12.81 5.56 9.86
CA ARG A 145 -11.70 5.17 8.96
C ARG A 145 -11.56 6.14 7.80
N MET A 146 -10.35 6.58 7.54
CA MET A 146 -9.96 7.39 6.39
C MET A 146 -9.21 6.52 5.38
N SER A 147 -9.98 5.73 4.61
CA SER A 147 -9.41 4.94 3.51
C SER A 147 -8.98 5.83 2.35
N SER A 148 -8.06 5.35 1.52
CA SER A 148 -7.62 6.08 0.31
C SER A 148 -8.78 6.42 -0.63
N SER A 149 -9.78 5.54 -0.72
CA SER A 149 -11.01 5.83 -1.46
C SER A 149 -11.76 7.06 -0.90
N LYS A 150 -11.89 7.14 0.42
CA LYS A 150 -12.64 8.22 1.06
C LYS A 150 -11.91 9.56 0.94
N VAL A 151 -10.60 9.52 1.09
CA VAL A 151 -9.74 10.71 1.23
C VAL A 151 -9.33 11.26 -0.14
N PHE A 152 -8.94 10.38 -1.06
CA PHE A 152 -8.38 10.79 -2.36
C PHE A 152 -9.35 10.54 -3.52
N LEU A 153 -9.92 9.32 -3.62
CA LEU A 153 -10.72 8.95 -4.78
C LEU A 153 -12.06 9.69 -4.82
N LYS A 154 -12.84 9.67 -3.74
CA LYS A 154 -14.15 10.32 -3.70
C LYS A 154 -14.13 11.80 -4.11
N PRO A 155 -13.20 12.64 -3.60
CA PRO A 155 -13.08 14.01 -4.07
C PRO A 155 -12.70 14.10 -5.56
N ALA A 156 -11.79 13.22 -6.01
CA ALA A 156 -11.30 13.19 -7.38
C ALA A 156 -12.37 12.76 -8.41
N MET A 157 -13.33 11.91 -8.00
CA MET A 157 -14.41 11.44 -8.89
C MET A 157 -15.30 12.58 -9.46
N LYS A 158 -15.22 13.77 -8.89
CA LYS A 158 -15.90 14.97 -9.43
C LYS A 158 -15.18 15.56 -10.65
N ARG A 159 -13.99 15.12 -10.96
CA ARG A 159 -13.19 15.62 -12.08
C ARG A 159 -13.67 14.99 -13.39
N PRO A 160 -13.90 15.76 -14.45
CA PRO A 160 -14.40 15.23 -15.72
C PRO A 160 -13.39 14.33 -16.44
N ASN A 161 -12.11 14.43 -16.10
CA ASN A 161 -11.03 13.65 -16.69
C ASN A 161 -10.71 12.35 -15.90
N LEU A 162 -11.51 11.96 -14.91
CA LEU A 162 -11.34 10.72 -14.18
C LEU A 162 -12.49 9.75 -14.46
N THR A 163 -12.16 8.60 -14.99
CA THR A 163 -13.08 7.46 -15.12
C THR A 163 -12.68 6.35 -14.15
N VAL A 164 -13.62 5.89 -13.33
CA VAL A 164 -13.43 4.80 -12.39
C VAL A 164 -14.22 3.58 -12.86
N ILE A 165 -13.53 2.49 -13.16
CA ILE A 165 -14.14 1.24 -13.61
C ILE A 165 -14.00 0.22 -12.49
N THR A 166 -15.13 -0.27 -11.97
CA THR A 166 -15.19 -1.34 -10.97
C THR A 166 -15.49 -2.68 -11.63
N ASP A 167 -15.38 -3.76 -10.85
CA ASP A 167 -15.58 -5.13 -11.34
C ASP A 167 -14.70 -5.45 -12.57
N ALA A 168 -13.56 -4.77 -12.63
CA ALA A 168 -12.50 -4.91 -13.62
C ALA A 168 -11.30 -5.62 -13.00
N PHE A 169 -11.00 -6.81 -13.48
CA PHE A 169 -9.85 -7.59 -13.04
C PHE A 169 -8.72 -7.47 -14.07
N ALA A 170 -7.65 -6.76 -13.73
CA ALA A 170 -6.47 -6.64 -14.58
C ALA A 170 -5.69 -7.95 -14.61
N HIS A 171 -5.38 -8.43 -15.82
CA HIS A 171 -4.68 -9.69 -16.05
C HIS A 171 -3.24 -9.48 -16.50
N LYS A 172 -3.03 -8.59 -17.47
CA LYS A 172 -1.76 -8.46 -18.17
C LYS A 172 -1.57 -7.05 -18.68
N ILE A 173 -0.32 -6.59 -18.70
CA ILE A 173 0.12 -5.39 -19.40
C ILE A 173 0.69 -5.83 -20.74
N ASN A 174 0.27 -5.19 -21.83
CA ASN A 174 0.80 -5.43 -23.14
C ASN A 174 1.85 -4.37 -23.46
N PHE A 175 2.94 -4.82 -24.08
CA PHE A 175 4.08 -3.97 -24.45
C PHE A 175 4.23 -3.94 -25.96
N ASP A 176 4.73 -2.83 -26.51
CA ASP A 176 5.21 -2.74 -27.87
C ASP A 176 6.73 -2.93 -27.89
N GLY A 177 7.21 -3.57 -28.94
CA GLY A 177 8.62 -3.74 -29.19
C GLY A 177 9.28 -4.93 -28.50
N THR A 178 10.52 -5.16 -28.91
CA THR A 178 11.41 -6.19 -28.40
C THR A 178 12.38 -5.58 -27.42
N PHE A 179 12.89 -6.34 -26.52
CA PHE A 179 13.89 -6.20 -25.45
C PHE A 179 14.56 -4.83 -25.16
N TYR A 180 14.79 -3.96 -26.15
CA TYR A 180 15.35 -2.62 -26.00
C TYR A 180 14.31 -1.57 -26.44
N GLY A 181 13.80 -0.78 -25.48
CA GLY A 181 12.83 0.27 -25.77
C GLY A 181 11.36 -0.14 -25.69
N THR A 182 11.08 -1.24 -24.98
CA THR A 182 9.72 -1.74 -24.74
C THR A 182 8.88 -0.72 -23.97
N LYS A 183 7.73 -0.34 -24.50
CA LYS A 183 6.79 0.58 -23.86
C LYS A 183 5.49 -0.13 -23.51
N ALA A 184 5.01 0.08 -22.30
CA ALA A 184 3.69 -0.37 -21.90
C ALA A 184 2.60 0.40 -22.68
N GLN A 185 1.71 -0.32 -23.39
CA GLN A 185 0.69 0.25 -24.27
C GLN A 185 -0.71 0.10 -23.75
N SER A 186 -1.02 -1.04 -23.16
CA SER A 186 -2.39 -1.35 -22.77
C SER A 186 -2.44 -2.34 -21.62
N VAL A 187 -3.62 -2.46 -21.01
CA VAL A 187 -3.91 -3.42 -19.96
C VAL A 187 -5.10 -4.28 -20.38
N ASP A 188 -4.91 -5.60 -20.37
CA ASP A 188 -6.00 -6.57 -20.56
C ASP A 188 -6.72 -6.79 -19.23
N CYS A 189 -8.01 -6.61 -19.28
CA CYS A 189 -8.91 -6.72 -18.12
C CYS A 189 -10.06 -7.66 -18.42
N LYS A 190 -10.62 -8.24 -17.36
CA LYS A 190 -11.95 -8.88 -17.41
C LYS A 190 -12.92 -7.96 -16.67
N VAL A 191 -13.85 -7.37 -17.40
CA VAL A 191 -14.86 -6.43 -16.86
C VAL A 191 -16.23 -7.10 -16.95
N ASN A 192 -16.90 -7.30 -15.81
CA ASN A 192 -18.18 -7.99 -15.74
C ASN A 192 -18.21 -9.33 -16.51
N GLY A 193 -17.08 -10.06 -16.51
CA GLY A 193 -16.95 -11.34 -17.20
C GLY A 193 -16.46 -11.27 -18.65
N SER A 194 -16.46 -10.11 -19.29
CA SER A 194 -16.00 -9.91 -20.66
C SER A 194 -14.55 -9.44 -20.72
N ALA A 195 -13.80 -9.88 -21.73
CA ALA A 195 -12.45 -9.40 -21.99
C ALA A 195 -12.51 -7.99 -22.60
N VAL A 196 -11.70 -7.08 -22.04
CA VAL A 196 -11.60 -5.69 -22.49
C VAL A 196 -10.14 -5.25 -22.39
N THR A 197 -9.63 -4.59 -23.41
CA THR A 197 -8.29 -3.99 -23.42
C THR A 197 -8.39 -2.46 -23.35
N TYR A 198 -7.69 -1.87 -22.36
CA TYR A 198 -7.61 -0.41 -22.22
C TYR A 198 -6.23 0.07 -22.63
N GLY A 199 -6.18 0.94 -23.64
CA GLY A 199 -4.95 1.57 -24.11
C GLY A 199 -4.52 2.76 -23.23
N ALA A 200 -3.23 3.01 -23.16
CA ALA A 200 -2.64 4.15 -22.48
C ALA A 200 -1.72 4.95 -23.44
N THR A 201 -1.93 6.26 -23.51
CA THR A 201 -1.13 7.15 -24.37
C THR A 201 0.11 7.70 -23.68
N ARG A 202 0.11 7.77 -22.34
CA ARG A 202 1.22 8.30 -21.55
C ARG A 202 1.93 7.22 -20.76
N GLU A 203 1.24 6.64 -19.76
CA GLU A 203 1.82 5.66 -18.84
C GLU A 203 0.77 4.74 -18.27
N ILE A 204 1.19 3.60 -17.74
CA ILE A 204 0.38 2.68 -16.95
C ILE A 204 0.95 2.63 -15.54
N ILE A 205 0.13 3.00 -14.55
CA ILE A 205 0.52 2.99 -13.14
C ILE A 205 -0.01 1.69 -12.52
N LEU A 206 0.89 0.80 -12.15
CA LEU A 206 0.57 -0.48 -11.52
C LEU A 206 0.54 -0.35 -10.00
N SER A 207 -0.66 -0.35 -9.42
CA SER A 207 -0.90 -0.23 -7.98
C SER A 207 -1.83 -1.33 -7.44
N ALA A 208 -1.66 -2.56 -7.92
CA ALA A 208 -2.51 -3.71 -7.56
C ALA A 208 -2.19 -4.31 -6.18
N GLY A 209 -1.26 -3.73 -5.45
CA GLY A 209 -0.81 -4.17 -4.13
C GLY A 209 0.36 -5.16 -4.18
N THR A 210 0.93 -5.44 -3.02
CA THR A 210 2.18 -6.20 -2.84
C THR A 210 2.16 -7.58 -3.50
N LEU A 211 1.00 -8.25 -3.54
CA LEU A 211 0.88 -9.60 -4.12
C LEU A 211 0.51 -9.56 -5.60
N LEU A 212 -0.38 -8.67 -5.99
CA LEU A 212 -0.93 -8.70 -7.35
C LEU A 212 -0.13 -7.89 -8.35
N SER A 213 0.59 -6.85 -7.93
CA SER A 213 1.47 -6.11 -8.84
C SER A 213 2.59 -6.98 -9.39
N PRO A 214 3.38 -7.71 -8.57
CA PRO A 214 4.36 -8.67 -9.10
C PRO A 214 3.74 -9.77 -9.96
N LYS A 215 2.57 -10.27 -9.58
CA LYS A 215 1.86 -11.27 -10.37
C LYS A 215 1.49 -10.75 -11.76
N ILE A 216 0.98 -9.52 -11.86
CA ILE A 216 0.64 -8.91 -13.16
C ILE A 216 1.91 -8.72 -14.00
N LEU A 217 3.02 -8.29 -13.40
CA LEU A 217 4.31 -8.20 -14.10
C LEU A 217 4.75 -9.55 -14.65
N GLN A 218 4.73 -10.61 -13.84
CA GLN A 218 5.08 -11.96 -14.28
C GLN A 218 4.17 -12.44 -15.42
N LEU A 219 2.85 -12.28 -15.29
CA LEU A 219 1.90 -12.61 -16.37
C LEU A 219 2.12 -11.78 -17.64
N SER A 220 2.82 -10.67 -17.53
CA SER A 220 3.17 -9.77 -18.64
C SER A 220 4.57 -10.02 -19.19
N GLY A 221 5.29 -11.06 -18.72
CA GLY A 221 6.62 -11.42 -19.20
C GLY A 221 7.78 -10.72 -18.48
N ILE A 222 7.51 -10.06 -17.35
CA ILE A 222 8.53 -9.40 -16.53
C ILE A 222 8.74 -10.18 -15.22
N GLY A 223 9.91 -10.79 -15.06
CA GLY A 223 10.24 -11.58 -13.88
C GLY A 223 11.32 -12.62 -14.10
N PRO A 224 11.56 -13.53 -13.12
CA PRO A 224 12.60 -14.56 -13.23
C PRO A 224 12.38 -15.46 -14.45
N ARG A 225 13.35 -15.47 -15.37
CA ARG A 225 13.31 -16.20 -16.65
C ARG A 225 12.87 -17.65 -16.49
N ASP A 226 13.57 -18.41 -15.66
CA ASP A 226 13.31 -19.84 -15.48
C ASP A 226 11.88 -20.13 -15.01
N LEU A 227 11.34 -19.26 -14.15
CA LEU A 227 9.96 -19.37 -13.68
C LEU A 227 8.98 -19.09 -14.83
N LEU A 228 9.18 -18.02 -15.58
CA LEU A 228 8.26 -17.62 -16.66
C LEU A 228 8.26 -18.68 -17.78
N GLU A 229 9.42 -19.15 -18.21
CA GLU A 229 9.57 -20.21 -19.21
C GLU A 229 8.92 -21.52 -18.75
N SER A 230 9.07 -21.90 -17.46
CA SER A 230 8.40 -23.08 -16.89
C SER A 230 6.87 -23.00 -16.91
N LEU A 231 6.32 -21.80 -16.98
CA LEU A 231 4.88 -21.51 -17.05
C LEU A 231 4.40 -21.24 -18.49
N GLY A 232 5.29 -21.33 -19.49
CA GLY A 232 4.97 -21.01 -20.88
C GLY A 232 4.70 -19.53 -21.15
N ILE A 233 5.30 -18.65 -20.34
CA ILE A 233 5.18 -17.19 -20.48
C ILE A 233 6.43 -16.66 -21.19
N ASP A 234 6.23 -15.96 -22.29
CA ASP A 234 7.33 -15.30 -23.03
C ASP A 234 7.99 -14.23 -22.16
N VAL A 235 9.31 -14.30 -22.05
CA VAL A 235 10.11 -13.36 -21.24
C VAL A 235 10.35 -12.09 -22.03
N ILE A 236 9.94 -10.96 -21.45
CA ILE A 236 10.22 -9.61 -21.98
C ILE A 236 11.40 -8.98 -21.25
N HIS A 237 11.47 -9.19 -19.91
CA HIS A 237 12.57 -8.64 -19.09
C HIS A 237 12.77 -9.47 -17.82
#